data_eed7a81cdb2a7e758465173505ec3e15
#
_entry.id   eed7a81cdb2a7e758465173505ec3e15
#
_cell.length_a   1.000
_cell.length_b   1.000
_cell.length_c   1.000
_cell.angle_alpha   90.00
_cell.angle_beta   90.00
_cell.angle_gamma   90.00
#
_symmetry.space_group_name_H-M   'P 1'
#
loop_
_entity.id
_entity.type
_entity.pdbx_description
1 polymer ?
#
loop_
_entity_poly.entity_id
_entity_poly.type
_entity_poly.pdbx_seq_one_letter_code
_entity_poly.pdbx_strand_id
1 'polypeptide(L)'
;TLCISSAASDVYKRQGVPSGLMSLGELSRFSLTTETATCKLCQNHCQLTITTFNDGQRHISGNRCERGATQERRATKSDLPNLYDYKYKRTFSYRRLLEGAATRGDIGIPRVLGMYENYPLWFTVLTSLGFRVMISGRSNHELFESGMDTIPSENVCYPAKLAHGHIEALIAKGIRTIWFPCVFYAVSYTHL
;
A
#
# COMPACT_ATOMS: atom_id res chain seq x y z
N THR A 1 -29.49 -18.67 -8.83
CA THR A 1 -30.30 -18.33 -10.00
C THR A 1 -30.50 -16.82 -10.04
N LEU A 2 -30.17 -16.18 -11.18
CA LEU A 2 -30.43 -14.76 -11.52
C LEU A 2 -29.28 -13.78 -11.24
N CYS A 3 -28.11 -14.05 -11.81
CA CYS A 3 -27.32 -12.99 -12.41
C CYS A 3 -27.63 -12.92 -13.92
N ILE A 4 -28.90 -12.70 -14.24
CA ILE A 4 -29.27 -12.28 -15.60
C ILE A 4 -29.11 -10.78 -15.62
N SER A 5 -27.87 -10.40 -15.77
CA SER A 5 -27.39 -9.44 -16.70
C SER A 5 -28.06 -8.06 -16.64
N SER A 6 -27.49 -7.22 -15.79
CA SER A 6 -27.50 -5.76 -16.03
C SER A 6 -27.11 -5.45 -17.50
N ALA A 7 -26.25 -6.26 -18.13
CA ALA A 7 -25.87 -6.15 -19.52
C ALA A 7 -27.05 -6.38 -20.49
N ALA A 8 -27.95 -7.37 -20.25
CA ALA A 8 -29.09 -7.61 -21.13
C ALA A 8 -30.13 -6.48 -21.02
N SER A 9 -30.37 -5.92 -19.81
CA SER A 9 -31.27 -4.77 -19.67
C SER A 9 -30.70 -3.50 -20.31
N ASP A 10 -29.38 -3.36 -20.38
CA ASP A 10 -28.72 -2.22 -21.04
C ASP A 10 -28.82 -2.33 -22.57
N VAL A 11 -28.77 -3.53 -23.13
CA VAL A 11 -29.02 -3.77 -24.55
C VAL A 11 -30.40 -3.33 -24.98
N TYR A 12 -31.45 -3.64 -24.19
CA TYR A 12 -32.82 -3.21 -24.46
C TYR A 12 -33.02 -1.69 -24.36
N LYS A 13 -32.32 -1.05 -23.42
CA LYS A 13 -32.40 0.43 -23.24
C LYS A 13 -31.73 1.21 -24.37
N ARG A 14 -30.81 0.59 -25.09
CA ARG A 14 -30.03 1.24 -26.15
C ARG A 14 -30.46 0.83 -27.57
N GLN A 15 -31.60 0.16 -27.73
CA GLN A 15 -32.16 -0.14 -29.05
C GLN A 15 -32.39 1.15 -29.85
N GLY A 16 -31.86 1.18 -31.08
CA GLY A 16 -31.94 2.36 -31.95
C GLY A 16 -30.78 3.37 -31.79
N VAL A 17 -29.86 3.15 -30.85
CA VAL A 17 -28.65 3.96 -30.75
C VAL A 17 -27.55 3.29 -31.60
N PRO A 18 -26.80 4.03 -32.45
CA PRO A 18 -25.69 3.45 -33.19
C PRO A 18 -24.68 2.81 -32.24
N SER A 19 -24.16 1.66 -32.65
CA SER A 19 -23.10 0.97 -31.88
C SER A 19 -21.88 1.85 -31.75
N GLY A 20 -21.32 1.95 -30.52
CA GLY A 20 -20.02 2.57 -30.28
C GLY A 20 -18.82 1.68 -30.64
N LEU A 21 -19.08 0.51 -31.24
CA LEU A 21 -18.00 -0.37 -31.73
C LEU A 21 -17.38 0.20 -32.99
N MET A 22 -16.09 0.03 -33.14
CA MET A 22 -15.38 0.41 -34.34
C MET A 22 -15.93 -0.35 -35.57
N SER A 23 -16.05 0.35 -36.69
CA SER A 23 -16.35 -0.27 -37.99
C SER A 23 -15.19 -1.15 -38.46
N LEU A 24 -15.44 -2.07 -39.38
CA LEU A 24 -14.38 -2.90 -39.98
C LEU A 24 -13.28 -2.05 -40.66
N GLY A 25 -13.66 -0.91 -41.25
CA GLY A 25 -12.70 0.02 -41.87
C GLY A 25 -11.85 0.78 -40.84
N GLU A 26 -12.36 1.06 -39.66
CA GLU A 26 -11.61 1.64 -38.53
C GLU A 26 -10.71 0.60 -37.90
N LEU A 27 -11.23 -0.63 -37.73
CA LEU A 27 -10.47 -1.74 -37.15
C LEU A 27 -9.24 -2.09 -38.02
N SER A 28 -9.35 -2.05 -39.35
CA SER A 28 -8.22 -2.32 -40.24
C SER A 28 -7.13 -1.25 -40.22
N ARG A 29 -7.46 -0.06 -39.75
CA ARG A 29 -6.51 1.06 -39.56
C ARG A 29 -6.06 1.22 -38.12
N PHE A 30 -6.63 0.41 -37.21
CA PHE A 30 -6.29 0.48 -35.80
C PHE A 30 -4.87 -0.02 -35.56
N SER A 31 -4.07 0.80 -34.94
CA SER A 31 -2.72 0.46 -34.50
C SER A 31 -2.46 0.98 -33.10
N LEU A 32 -1.63 0.28 -32.38
CA LEU A 32 -1.19 0.69 -31.06
C LEU A 32 0.31 0.45 -30.92
N THR A 33 0.95 1.28 -30.12
CA THR A 33 2.34 1.07 -29.66
C THR A 33 2.35 0.94 -28.16
N THR A 34 3.17 0.04 -27.65
CA THR A 34 3.27 -0.22 -26.21
C THR A 34 4.70 0.00 -25.76
N GLU A 35 4.86 0.82 -24.73
CA GLU A 35 6.15 1.10 -24.09
C GLU A 35 6.07 0.78 -22.61
N THR A 36 7.19 0.36 -22.02
CA THR A 36 7.30 0.14 -20.58
C THR A 36 8.14 1.23 -19.96
N ALA A 37 7.69 1.74 -18.79
CA ALA A 37 8.40 2.78 -18.06
C ALA A 37 8.30 2.54 -16.56
N THR A 38 9.30 2.96 -15.81
CA THR A 38 9.24 2.95 -14.34
C THR A 38 8.71 4.27 -13.81
N CYS A 39 7.65 4.24 -13.03
CA CYS A 39 7.10 5.42 -12.37
C CYS A 39 8.09 5.96 -11.32
N LYS A 40 8.43 7.25 -11.40
CA LYS A 40 9.35 7.93 -10.47
C LYS A 40 8.62 8.91 -9.53
N LEU A 41 7.30 8.82 -9.42
CA LEU A 41 6.50 9.78 -8.66
C LEU A 41 6.42 9.46 -7.16
N CYS A 42 6.78 8.23 -6.76
CA CYS A 42 6.86 7.81 -5.36
C CYS A 42 7.84 6.64 -5.21
N GLN A 43 8.06 6.18 -3.99
CA GLN A 43 8.99 5.08 -3.67
C GLN A 43 8.54 3.69 -4.15
N ASN A 44 7.31 3.53 -4.66
CA ASN A 44 6.85 2.22 -5.15
C ASN A 44 7.43 1.83 -6.51
N HIS A 45 7.98 2.78 -7.28
CA HIS A 45 8.62 2.53 -8.57
C HIS A 45 7.83 1.58 -9.49
N CYS A 46 6.48 1.78 -9.59
CA CYS A 46 5.61 0.91 -10.38
C CYS A 46 6.11 0.77 -11.81
N GLN A 47 6.12 -0.45 -12.33
CA GLN A 47 6.31 -0.70 -13.75
C GLN A 47 5.02 -0.35 -14.48
N LEU A 48 5.10 0.61 -15.37
CA LEU A 48 3.97 1.11 -16.16
C LEU A 48 4.04 0.58 -17.57
N THR A 49 2.90 0.21 -18.11
CA THR A 49 2.71 -0.07 -19.53
C THR A 49 1.92 1.07 -20.13
N ILE A 50 2.53 1.81 -21.03
CA ILE A 50 1.96 2.96 -21.72
C ILE A 50 1.57 2.49 -23.12
N THR A 51 0.27 2.44 -23.39
CA THR A 51 -0.27 2.12 -24.71
C THR A 51 -0.71 3.41 -25.38
N THR A 52 -0.16 3.69 -26.53
CA THR A 52 -0.52 4.84 -27.36
C THR A 52 -1.28 4.32 -28.58
N PHE A 53 -2.48 4.83 -28.78
CA PHE A 53 -3.34 4.51 -29.91
C PHE A 53 -3.08 5.44 -31.09
N ASN A 54 -3.52 5.04 -32.27
CA ASN A 54 -3.34 5.80 -33.52
C ASN A 54 -4.04 7.19 -33.52
N ASP A 55 -5.02 7.41 -32.63
CA ASP A 55 -5.67 8.70 -32.40
C ASP A 55 -4.88 9.61 -31.43
N GLY A 56 -3.73 9.16 -30.94
CA GLY A 56 -2.90 9.87 -29.98
C GLY A 56 -3.36 9.71 -28.53
N GLN A 57 -4.45 9.01 -28.26
CA GLN A 57 -4.86 8.71 -26.90
C GLN A 57 -3.85 7.77 -26.24
N ARG A 58 -3.61 7.98 -24.95
CA ARG A 58 -2.68 7.18 -24.16
C ARG A 58 -3.43 6.51 -23.01
N HIS A 59 -3.22 5.22 -22.86
CA HIS A 59 -3.69 4.44 -21.73
C HIS A 59 -2.50 3.94 -20.92
N ILE A 60 -2.49 4.20 -19.61
CA ILE A 60 -1.43 3.78 -18.71
C ILE A 60 -1.98 2.74 -17.75
N SER A 61 -1.33 1.59 -17.69
CA SER A 61 -1.65 0.47 -16.79
C SER A 61 -0.43 0.08 -15.95
N GLY A 62 -0.62 -0.81 -14.97
CA GLY A 62 0.43 -1.18 -14.02
C GLY A 62 0.64 -0.19 -12.87
N ASN A 63 -0.05 0.96 -12.89
CA ASN A 63 -0.04 1.93 -11.81
C ASN A 63 -0.79 1.41 -10.58
N ARG A 64 -0.33 1.80 -9.39
CA ARG A 64 -0.99 1.51 -8.10
C ARG A 64 -1.69 2.74 -7.50
N CYS A 65 -1.68 3.85 -8.20
CA CYS A 65 -2.35 5.09 -7.79
C CYS A 65 -2.62 5.97 -9.02
N GLU A 66 -3.53 6.92 -8.90
CA GLU A 66 -3.92 7.84 -9.98
C GLU A 66 -2.74 8.65 -10.54
N ARG A 67 -1.78 9.03 -9.68
CA ARG A 67 -0.57 9.74 -10.15
C ARG A 67 0.23 8.95 -11.16
N GLY A 68 0.28 7.62 -11.01
CA GLY A 68 0.92 6.75 -11.99
C GLY A 68 0.16 6.70 -13.31
N ALA A 69 -1.17 6.77 -13.29
CA ALA A 69 -2.02 6.78 -14.46
C ALA A 69 -1.94 8.11 -15.24
N THR A 70 -1.98 9.24 -14.55
CA THR A 70 -1.97 10.57 -15.18
C THR A 70 -0.58 11.09 -15.50
N GLN A 71 0.46 10.52 -14.87
CA GLN A 71 1.84 11.04 -14.89
C GLN A 71 1.96 12.51 -14.43
N GLU A 72 0.93 13.04 -13.82
CA GLU A 72 0.91 14.40 -13.30
C GLU A 72 1.42 14.44 -11.87
N ARG A 73 2.33 15.35 -11.59
CA ARG A 73 2.71 15.72 -10.22
C ARG A 73 1.62 16.61 -9.59
N ARG A 74 0.37 16.27 -9.72
CA ARG A 74 -0.70 17.03 -9.06
C ARG A 74 -0.54 16.94 -7.55
N ALA A 75 0.14 17.92 -7.00
CA ALA A 75 -0.16 18.39 -5.67
C ALA A 75 -1.49 19.17 -5.76
N THR A 76 -2.62 18.49 -5.89
CA THR A 76 -3.88 19.10 -5.50
C THR A 76 -3.75 19.37 -4.01
N LYS A 77 -3.37 20.60 -3.65
CA LYS A 77 -3.55 21.09 -2.29
C LYS A 77 -5.06 21.08 -2.06
N SER A 78 -5.54 19.98 -1.50
CA SER A 78 -6.89 19.95 -0.96
C SER A 78 -6.87 20.86 0.27
N ASP A 79 -7.79 21.80 0.36
CA ASP A 79 -7.99 22.62 1.58
C ASP A 79 -8.53 21.77 2.74
N LEU A 80 -8.96 20.54 2.45
CA LEU A 80 -9.41 19.59 3.46
C LEU A 80 -8.22 18.91 4.16
N PRO A 81 -8.23 18.84 5.50
CA PRO A 81 -7.17 18.16 6.25
C PRO A 81 -7.16 16.66 5.93
N ASN A 82 -5.97 16.12 5.66
CA ASN A 82 -5.80 14.68 5.47
C ASN A 82 -5.80 13.97 6.83
N LEU A 83 -6.95 13.43 7.23
CA LEU A 83 -7.13 12.76 8.52
C LEU A 83 -6.33 11.45 8.63
N TYR A 84 -6.04 10.77 7.52
CA TYR A 84 -5.17 9.58 7.53
C TYR A 84 -3.72 9.95 7.86
N ASP A 85 -3.20 11.02 7.27
CA ASP A 85 -1.85 11.51 7.59
C ASP A 85 -1.77 12.02 9.04
N TYR A 86 -2.84 12.69 9.50
CA TYR A 86 -2.96 13.11 10.91
C TYR A 86 -2.96 11.90 11.86
N LYS A 87 -3.82 10.89 11.61
CA LYS A 87 -3.87 9.65 12.40
C LYS A 87 -2.51 8.96 12.43
N TYR A 88 -1.89 8.79 11.26
CA TYR A 88 -0.58 8.16 11.16
C TYR A 88 0.47 8.88 12.00
N LYS A 89 0.59 10.20 11.85
CA LYS A 89 1.52 11.02 12.62
C LYS A 89 1.23 10.93 14.11
N ARG A 90 -0.02 11.03 14.51
CA ARG A 90 -0.43 10.97 15.90
C ARG A 90 -0.11 9.62 16.55
N THR A 91 -0.39 8.51 15.85
CA THR A 91 -0.13 7.15 16.33
C THR A 91 1.35 6.91 16.61
N PHE A 92 2.25 7.46 15.78
CA PHE A 92 3.68 7.18 15.88
C PHE A 92 4.54 8.34 16.38
N SER A 93 3.95 9.37 16.99
CA SER A 93 4.66 10.60 17.44
C SER A 93 5.25 10.52 18.85
N TYR A 94 5.32 9.36 19.44
CA TYR A 94 5.82 9.17 20.80
C TYR A 94 7.34 9.35 20.88
N ARG A 95 7.80 10.04 21.92
CA ARG A 95 9.23 10.20 22.21
C ARG A 95 9.76 9.00 22.97
N ARG A 96 10.74 8.30 22.41
CA ARG A 96 11.46 7.23 23.09
C ARG A 96 12.27 7.74 24.26
N LEU A 97 12.53 6.89 25.24
CA LEU A 97 13.47 7.16 26.34
C LEU A 97 14.87 7.48 25.81
N LEU A 98 15.59 8.31 26.54
CA LEU A 98 17.02 8.48 26.33
C LEU A 98 17.76 7.21 26.71
N GLU A 99 18.92 6.98 26.13
CA GLU A 99 19.70 5.77 26.36
C GLU A 99 20.04 5.53 27.84
N GLY A 100 20.44 6.58 28.55
CA GLY A 100 20.73 6.49 29.98
C GLY A 100 19.51 6.32 30.89
N ALA A 101 18.30 6.56 30.39
CA ALA A 101 17.05 6.36 31.13
C ALA A 101 16.42 4.97 30.87
N ALA A 102 16.94 4.23 29.91
CA ALA A 102 16.43 2.90 29.53
C ALA A 102 17.12 1.80 30.35
N THR A 103 16.59 1.48 31.50
CA THR A 103 17.18 0.51 32.43
C THR A 103 17.19 -0.93 31.89
N ARG A 104 16.33 -1.24 30.92
CA ARG A 104 16.21 -2.57 30.29
C ARG A 104 16.72 -2.63 28.84
N GLY A 105 17.32 -1.55 28.36
CA GLY A 105 17.86 -1.49 26.99
C GLY A 105 16.81 -1.27 25.91
N ASP A 106 17.17 -1.63 24.68
CA ASP A 106 16.38 -1.38 23.49
C ASP A 106 15.42 -2.51 23.16
N ILE A 107 14.21 -2.15 22.73
CA ILE A 107 13.22 -3.09 22.20
C ILE A 107 12.63 -2.53 20.90
N GLY A 108 12.60 -3.36 19.86
CA GLY A 108 12.09 -3.00 18.56
C GLY A 108 10.59 -3.27 18.40
N ILE A 109 9.87 -2.38 17.76
CA ILE A 109 8.49 -2.61 17.32
C ILE A 109 8.44 -2.45 15.80
N PRO A 110 8.09 -3.49 15.02
CA PRO A 110 7.85 -3.35 13.59
C PRO A 110 6.58 -2.54 13.34
N ARG A 111 6.67 -1.52 12.47
CA ARG A 111 5.54 -0.63 12.13
C ARG A 111 4.65 -1.27 11.08
N VAL A 112 3.93 -2.32 11.45
CA VAL A 112 3.14 -3.13 10.53
C VAL A 112 1.90 -3.70 11.20
N LEU A 113 0.90 -4.06 10.42
CA LEU A 113 -0.33 -4.74 10.85
C LEU A 113 -1.01 -4.03 12.04
N GLY A 114 -1.32 -4.76 13.11
CA GLY A 114 -2.00 -4.25 14.29
C GLY A 114 -1.28 -3.10 15.03
N MET A 115 0.00 -2.83 14.68
CA MET A 115 0.70 -1.70 15.27
C MET A 115 0.18 -0.33 14.80
N TYR A 116 -0.54 -0.26 13.69
CA TYR A 116 -1.22 0.97 13.27
C TYR A 116 -2.34 1.41 14.22
N GLU A 117 -2.84 0.49 15.06
CA GLU A 117 -3.83 0.77 16.10
C GLU A 117 -3.21 0.68 17.50
N ASN A 118 -2.40 -0.34 17.77
CA ASN A 118 -1.97 -0.74 19.11
C ASN A 118 -0.62 -0.15 19.51
N TYR A 119 0.09 0.57 18.64
CA TYR A 119 1.41 1.13 18.96
C TYR A 119 1.39 2.04 20.20
N PRO A 120 0.40 2.95 20.40
CA PRO A 120 0.34 3.79 21.59
C PRO A 120 0.29 3.00 22.89
N LEU A 121 -0.47 1.91 22.92
CA LEU A 121 -0.56 1.00 24.08
C LEU A 121 0.80 0.37 24.37
N TRP A 122 1.38 -0.30 23.37
CA TRP A 122 2.63 -1.03 23.56
C TRP A 122 3.81 -0.11 23.85
N PHE A 123 3.85 1.06 23.19
CA PHE A 123 4.84 2.08 23.51
C PHE A 123 4.78 2.49 24.98
N THR A 124 3.58 2.78 25.49
CA THR A 124 3.39 3.21 26.88
C THR A 124 3.79 2.10 27.86
N VAL A 125 3.33 0.87 27.66
CA VAL A 125 3.65 -0.28 28.50
C VAL A 125 5.17 -0.52 28.53
N LEU A 126 5.80 -0.64 27.38
CA LEU A 126 7.23 -0.96 27.29
C LEU A 126 8.10 0.17 27.84
N THR A 127 7.72 1.42 27.61
CA THR A 127 8.41 2.59 28.19
C THR A 127 8.28 2.61 29.71
N SER A 128 7.10 2.32 30.26
CA SER A 128 6.88 2.24 31.70
C SER A 128 7.66 1.09 32.34
N LEU A 129 7.93 0.02 31.60
CA LEU A 129 8.80 -1.08 32.03
C LEU A 129 10.31 -0.75 31.92
N GLY A 130 10.68 0.44 31.43
CA GLY A 130 12.06 0.89 31.33
C GLY A 130 12.77 0.50 30.01
N PHE A 131 12.04 0.13 28.98
CA PHE A 131 12.62 -0.10 27.65
C PHE A 131 12.67 1.17 26.80
N ARG A 132 13.73 1.33 26.01
CA ARG A 132 13.79 2.31 24.94
C ARG A 132 13.17 1.70 23.69
N VAL A 133 11.96 2.17 23.35
CA VAL A 133 11.21 1.63 22.20
C VAL A 133 11.76 2.19 20.90
N MET A 134 12.24 1.30 20.04
CA MET A 134 12.74 1.58 18.71
C MET A 134 11.73 1.12 17.67
N ILE A 135 11.26 2.03 16.81
CA ILE A 135 10.30 1.69 15.76
C ILE A 135 11.00 1.63 14.40
N SER A 136 10.56 0.72 13.55
CA SER A 136 11.02 0.64 12.16
C SER A 136 10.55 1.84 11.32
N GLY A 137 11.14 2.06 10.16
CA GLY A 137 10.80 3.11 9.22
C GLY A 137 9.37 3.03 8.67
N ARG A 138 9.02 3.92 7.74
CA ARG A 138 7.80 3.80 6.95
C ARG A 138 7.95 2.65 5.95
N SER A 139 6.84 1.94 5.68
CA SER A 139 6.81 0.93 4.63
C SER A 139 7.06 1.56 3.27
N ASN A 140 7.95 0.95 2.51
CA ASN A 140 8.25 1.27 1.12
C ASN A 140 8.66 -0.01 0.39
N HIS A 141 8.90 0.08 -0.90
CA HIS A 141 9.27 -1.08 -1.72
C HIS A 141 10.65 -1.64 -1.34
N GLU A 142 11.61 -0.79 -1.09
CA GLU A 142 12.96 -1.18 -0.67
C GLU A 142 12.95 -1.99 0.64
N LEU A 143 12.14 -1.56 1.61
CA LEU A 143 11.95 -2.30 2.86
C LEU A 143 11.26 -3.65 2.63
N PHE A 144 10.35 -3.75 1.67
CA PHE A 144 9.77 -5.04 1.28
C PHE A 144 10.82 -5.97 0.66
N GLU A 145 11.62 -5.44 -0.26
CA GLU A 145 12.69 -6.21 -0.91
C GLU A 145 13.72 -6.74 0.09
N SER A 146 14.10 -5.92 1.09
CA SER A 146 15.06 -6.33 2.12
C SER A 146 14.61 -7.53 2.96
N GLY A 147 13.29 -7.76 3.10
CA GLY A 147 12.75 -8.89 3.84
C GLY A 147 12.29 -10.06 2.97
N MET A 148 12.42 -9.96 1.64
CA MET A 148 11.79 -10.91 0.70
C MET A 148 12.28 -12.34 0.89
N ASP A 149 13.55 -12.54 1.12
CA ASP A 149 14.18 -13.87 1.26
C ASP A 149 13.69 -14.62 2.51
N THR A 150 13.11 -13.92 3.48
CA THR A 150 12.62 -14.53 4.72
C THR A 150 11.12 -14.86 4.68
N ILE A 151 10.43 -14.54 3.59
CA ILE A 151 8.99 -14.77 3.45
C ILE A 151 8.74 -16.26 3.13
N PRO A 152 8.05 -17.01 4.02
CA PRO A 152 7.92 -18.45 3.87
C PRO A 152 6.89 -18.89 2.83
N SER A 153 5.98 -18.00 2.43
CA SER A 153 4.87 -18.34 1.52
C SER A 153 4.43 -17.16 0.69
N GLU A 154 4.17 -17.41 -0.59
CA GLU A 154 3.60 -16.41 -1.51
C GLU A 154 2.14 -16.08 -1.21
N ASN A 155 1.41 -16.98 -0.55
CA ASN A 155 -0.02 -16.81 -0.24
C ASN A 155 -0.29 -15.81 0.89
N VAL A 156 0.74 -15.33 1.57
CA VAL A 156 0.61 -14.32 2.62
C VAL A 156 0.30 -12.96 2.00
N CYS A 157 -0.64 -12.22 2.57
CA CYS A 157 -1.01 -10.90 2.06
C CYS A 157 0.17 -9.90 2.12
N TYR A 158 0.19 -8.93 1.22
CA TYR A 158 1.30 -7.97 1.12
C TYR A 158 1.61 -7.22 2.44
N PRO A 159 0.60 -6.73 3.21
CA PRO A 159 0.88 -6.12 4.51
C PRO A 159 1.58 -7.04 5.51
N ALA A 160 1.27 -8.35 5.49
CA ALA A 160 1.97 -9.31 6.35
C ALA A 160 3.38 -9.61 5.83
N LYS A 161 3.59 -9.65 4.52
CA LYS A 161 4.94 -9.75 3.93
C LYS A 161 5.85 -8.60 4.34
N LEU A 162 5.31 -7.38 4.46
CA LEU A 162 6.06 -6.22 4.95
C LEU A 162 6.61 -6.40 6.37
N ALA A 163 6.01 -7.27 7.20
CA ALA A 163 6.52 -7.53 8.55
C ALA A 163 7.97 -8.02 8.53
N HIS A 164 8.33 -8.84 7.56
CA HIS A 164 9.69 -9.36 7.38
C HIS A 164 10.69 -8.23 7.16
N GLY A 165 10.43 -7.33 6.21
CA GLY A 165 11.29 -6.17 5.96
C GLY A 165 11.39 -5.21 7.16
N HIS A 166 10.29 -5.03 7.91
CA HIS A 166 10.32 -4.22 9.13
C HIS A 166 11.18 -4.84 10.22
N ILE A 167 11.16 -6.16 10.36
CA ILE A 167 11.99 -6.91 11.31
C ILE A 167 13.45 -6.81 10.90
N GLU A 168 13.78 -7.09 9.63
CA GLU A 168 15.14 -6.93 9.08
C GLU A 168 15.71 -5.53 9.31
N ALA A 169 14.90 -4.50 9.05
CA ALA A 169 15.31 -3.11 9.29
C ALA A 169 15.60 -2.79 10.76
N LEU A 170 14.97 -3.48 11.71
CA LEU A 170 15.29 -3.36 13.13
C LEU A 170 16.56 -4.13 13.51
N ILE A 171 16.74 -5.33 12.96
CA ILE A 171 17.94 -6.14 13.15
C ILE A 171 19.16 -5.39 12.60
N ALA A 172 19.07 -4.82 11.41
CA ALA A 172 20.11 -4.00 10.80
C ALA A 172 20.51 -2.77 11.66
N LYS A 173 19.61 -2.27 12.51
CA LYS A 173 19.90 -1.23 13.51
C LYS A 173 20.53 -1.76 14.81
N GLY A 174 20.82 -3.04 14.88
CA GLY A 174 21.39 -3.67 16.07
C GLY A 174 20.39 -4.04 17.16
N ILE A 175 19.08 -3.96 16.88
CA ILE A 175 18.03 -4.31 17.84
C ILE A 175 17.92 -5.84 17.91
N ARG A 176 18.14 -6.40 19.09
CA ARG A 176 18.12 -7.86 19.30
C ARG A 176 16.81 -8.37 19.89
N THR A 177 16.04 -7.52 20.52
CA THR A 177 14.75 -7.85 21.12
C THR A 177 13.63 -7.17 20.35
N ILE A 178 12.70 -7.93 19.81
CA ILE A 178 11.60 -7.41 19.01
C ILE A 178 10.27 -7.79 19.67
N TRP A 179 9.42 -6.79 19.87
CA TRP A 179 8.05 -6.98 20.34
C TRP A 179 7.11 -7.01 19.13
N PHE A 180 6.58 -8.19 18.84
CA PHE A 180 5.66 -8.40 17.73
C PHE A 180 4.52 -9.34 18.18
N PRO A 181 3.47 -8.80 18.84
CA PRO A 181 2.37 -9.60 19.34
C PRO A 181 1.55 -10.19 18.19
N CYS A 182 1.28 -11.49 18.28
CA CYS A 182 0.37 -12.19 17.38
C CYS A 182 -1.06 -12.07 17.87
N VAL A 183 -1.99 -11.79 16.96
CA VAL A 183 -3.43 -11.77 17.23
C VAL A 183 -4.03 -13.07 16.67
N PHE A 184 -4.41 -13.99 17.55
CA PHE A 184 -5.00 -15.27 17.15
C PHE A 184 -6.45 -15.16 16.71
N TYR A 185 -7.17 -14.17 17.23
CA TYR A 185 -8.59 -13.99 16.97
C TYR A 185 -8.91 -12.50 16.82
N ALA A 186 -9.53 -12.17 15.73
CA ALA A 186 -10.16 -10.88 15.51
C ALA A 186 -11.68 -11.09 15.45
N VAL A 187 -12.46 -10.10 15.88
CA VAL A 187 -13.92 -10.18 15.86
C VAL A 187 -14.41 -10.47 14.43
N SER A 188 -15.18 -11.54 14.28
CA SER A 188 -15.86 -11.85 13.02
C SER A 188 -17.04 -10.90 12.84
N TYR A 189 -17.06 -10.17 11.74
CA TYR A 189 -18.20 -9.29 11.36
C TYR A 189 -19.34 -10.05 10.65
N THR A 190 -19.46 -11.34 10.88
CA THR A 190 -20.52 -12.16 10.25
C THR A 190 -21.93 -11.93 10.81
N HIS A 191 -22.10 -10.97 11.69
CA HIS A 191 -23.40 -10.64 12.31
C HIS A 191 -23.72 -9.12 12.24
N LEU A 192 -23.50 -8.53 11.07
CA LEU A 192 -24.08 -7.22 10.71
C LEU A 192 -25.15 -7.42 9.67
#